data_06e3f7af5c7e31ee771a63709d796b4f
#
_entry.id   06e3f7af5c7e31ee771a63709d796b4f
#
_cell.length_a   1.000
_cell.length_b   1.000
_cell.length_c   1.000
_cell.angle_alpha   90.00
_cell.angle_beta   90.00
_cell.angle_gamma   90.00
#
_symmetry.space_group_name_H-M   'P 1'
#
loop_
_entity.id
_entity.type
_entity.pdbx_description
1 polymer ?
#
loop_
_entity_poly.entity_id
_entity_poly.type
_entity_poly.pdbx_seq_one_letter_code
_entity_poly.pdbx_strand_id
1 'polypeptide(L)'
;MSSPGHDTPRQELHGDTHRHLVDEVCRRVNDLPGSASVLARAEVDRLAPLLPPDQQRALVGEVLARLTGLGELAAHLRDPAVDEVLVNAGGAVWLDRGGVLQRAATLEPGRVEQLLERLLAPLGRRVDRSSPIVDARLADGARVCAVLPPVAVDGPTLSVRRFAERIRPLHDFTDG
;
A
#
# COMPACT_ATOMS: atom_id res chain seq x y z
N MET A 1 -14.87 13.98 45.33
CA MET A 1 -13.49 14.38 44.98
C MET A 1 -12.82 13.17 44.32
N SER A 2 -12.88 13.09 43.02
CA SER A 2 -12.28 11.98 42.24
C SER A 2 -11.07 12.52 41.49
N SER A 3 -9.92 11.92 41.75
CA SER A 3 -8.67 12.24 41.09
C SER A 3 -8.67 11.73 39.65
N PRO A 4 -8.19 12.48 38.67
CA PRO A 4 -7.99 11.99 37.33
C PRO A 4 -6.66 11.21 37.25
N GLY A 5 -6.75 9.96 36.81
CA GLY A 5 -5.62 9.08 36.57
C GLY A 5 -4.71 9.59 35.43
N HIS A 6 -3.44 9.77 35.78
CA HIS A 6 -2.33 10.04 34.85
C HIS A 6 -1.93 8.72 34.15
N ASP A 7 -2.40 8.54 32.93
CA ASP A 7 -2.01 7.37 32.09
C ASP A 7 -1.42 7.77 30.72
N THR A 8 -0.81 8.97 30.63
CA THR A 8 -0.34 9.53 29.36
C THR A 8 1.11 9.20 28.96
N PRO A 9 2.09 8.90 29.83
CA PRO A 9 3.48 8.75 29.39
C PRO A 9 3.84 7.42 28.73
N ARG A 10 3.09 6.33 29.03
CA ARG A 10 3.43 5.00 28.50
C ARG A 10 2.99 4.78 27.04
N GLN A 11 1.91 5.40 26.60
CA GLN A 11 1.43 5.29 25.22
C GLN A 11 2.30 6.06 24.23
N GLU A 12 2.83 7.23 24.63
CA GLU A 12 3.71 8.06 23.75
C GLU A 12 5.06 7.39 23.54
N LEU A 13 5.65 6.79 24.57
CA LEU A 13 6.92 6.04 24.46
C LEU A 13 6.82 4.81 23.54
N HIS A 14 5.66 4.14 23.53
CA HIS A 14 5.43 3.01 22.62
C HIS A 14 5.25 3.46 21.17
N GLY A 15 4.60 4.60 20.94
CA GLY A 15 4.39 5.17 19.61
C GLY A 15 5.69 5.63 18.95
N ASP A 16 6.62 6.21 19.72
CA ASP A 16 7.92 6.67 19.21
C ASP A 16 8.84 5.49 18.91
N THR A 17 8.88 4.48 19.77
CA THR A 17 9.67 3.26 19.55
C THR A 17 9.16 2.50 18.32
N HIS A 18 7.85 2.40 18.14
CA HIS A 18 7.24 1.76 16.99
C HIS A 18 7.59 2.51 15.67
N ARG A 19 7.44 3.83 15.66
CA ARG A 19 7.82 4.66 14.50
C ARG A 19 9.29 4.51 14.15
N HIS A 20 10.16 4.53 15.14
CA HIS A 20 11.61 4.38 14.94
C HIS A 20 11.95 3.01 14.35
N LEU A 21 11.28 1.95 14.79
CA LEU A 21 11.43 0.60 14.25
C LEU A 21 10.99 0.52 12.78
N VAL A 22 9.84 1.11 12.42
CA VAL A 22 9.37 1.20 11.03
C VAL A 22 10.39 1.94 10.16
N ASP A 23 10.92 3.08 10.62
CA ASP A 23 11.91 3.89 9.90
C ASP A 23 13.21 3.12 9.67
N GLU A 24 13.68 2.40 10.68
CA GLU A 24 14.88 1.57 10.60
C GLU A 24 14.72 0.43 9.59
N VAL A 25 13.59 -0.29 9.65
CA VAL A 25 13.29 -1.36 8.68
C VAL A 25 13.21 -0.81 7.27
N CYS A 26 12.50 0.30 7.05
CA CYS A 26 12.37 0.93 5.73
C CYS A 26 13.74 1.31 5.16
N ARG A 27 14.62 1.90 5.96
CA ARG A 27 15.96 2.27 5.53
C ARG A 27 16.75 1.04 5.08
N ARG A 28 16.76 -0.02 5.88
CA ARG A 28 17.49 -1.26 5.56
C ARG A 28 16.97 -1.96 4.31
N VAL A 29 15.66 -2.01 4.15
CA VAL A 29 15.06 -2.62 2.96
C VAL A 29 15.43 -1.85 1.70
N ASN A 30 15.50 -0.51 1.75
CA ASN A 30 15.92 0.30 0.61
C ASN A 30 17.39 0.10 0.21
N ASP A 31 18.24 -0.27 1.16
CA ASP A 31 19.69 -0.48 0.93
C ASP A 31 20.01 -1.87 0.37
N LEU A 32 19.05 -2.78 0.32
CA LEU A 32 19.25 -4.18 -0.08
C LEU A 32 18.58 -4.48 -1.44
N PRO A 33 19.25 -5.22 -2.32
CA PRO A 33 18.62 -5.69 -3.56
C PRO A 33 17.65 -6.83 -3.28
N GLY A 34 16.46 -6.80 -3.88
CA GLY A 34 15.49 -7.88 -3.76
C GLY A 34 14.05 -7.43 -3.65
N SER A 35 13.14 -8.37 -3.39
CA SER A 35 11.73 -8.07 -3.19
C SER A 35 11.52 -7.38 -1.83
N ALA A 36 10.90 -6.20 -1.85
CA ALA A 36 10.62 -5.42 -0.65
C ALA A 36 9.82 -6.23 0.39
N SER A 37 8.91 -7.10 -0.04
CA SER A 37 8.11 -7.93 0.87
C SER A 37 8.94 -9.00 1.60
N VAL A 38 9.87 -9.63 0.90
CA VAL A 38 10.78 -10.63 1.48
C VAL A 38 11.75 -9.96 2.44
N LEU A 39 12.35 -8.85 2.00
CA LEU A 39 13.31 -8.08 2.81
C LEU A 39 12.67 -7.47 4.05
N ALA A 40 11.48 -6.87 3.92
CA ALA A 40 10.75 -6.31 5.06
C ALA A 40 10.45 -7.37 6.12
N ARG A 41 10.04 -8.57 5.68
CA ARG A 41 9.80 -9.68 6.61
C ARG A 41 11.07 -10.12 7.32
N ALA A 42 12.15 -10.34 6.59
CA ALA A 42 13.44 -10.76 7.16
C ALA A 42 13.99 -9.71 8.15
N GLU A 43 13.89 -8.42 7.83
CA GLU A 43 14.35 -7.35 8.71
C GLU A 43 13.46 -7.18 9.96
N VAL A 44 12.14 -7.36 9.86
CA VAL A 44 11.25 -7.36 11.02
C VAL A 44 11.55 -8.55 11.93
N ASP A 45 11.70 -9.75 11.38
CA ASP A 45 12.05 -10.96 12.16
C ASP A 45 13.39 -10.77 12.89
N ARG A 46 14.34 -10.06 12.28
CA ARG A 46 15.67 -9.78 12.86
C ARG A 46 15.65 -8.70 13.93
N LEU A 47 14.93 -7.58 13.70
CA LEU A 47 14.93 -6.39 14.58
C LEU A 47 13.91 -6.49 15.71
N ALA A 48 12.85 -7.27 15.51
CA ALA A 48 11.77 -7.41 16.47
C ALA A 48 11.37 -8.88 16.71
N PRO A 49 12.33 -9.78 17.05
CA PRO A 49 12.08 -11.22 17.18
C PRO A 49 11.14 -11.57 18.34
N LEU A 50 10.97 -10.66 19.31
CA LEU A 50 10.13 -10.88 20.48
C LEU A 50 8.68 -10.39 20.29
N LEU A 51 8.37 -9.73 19.18
CA LEU A 51 6.99 -9.35 18.88
C LEU A 51 6.14 -10.59 18.57
N PRO A 52 4.88 -10.62 19.04
CA PRO A 52 3.92 -11.63 18.63
C PRO A 52 3.77 -11.70 17.10
N PRO A 53 3.47 -12.87 16.52
CA PRO A 53 3.41 -13.06 15.07
C PRO A 53 2.38 -12.16 14.35
N ASP A 54 1.29 -11.80 15.02
CA ASP A 54 0.29 -10.85 14.51
C ASP A 54 0.84 -9.42 14.45
N GLN A 55 1.60 -9.00 15.46
CA GLN A 55 2.25 -7.69 15.49
C GLN A 55 3.41 -7.60 14.49
N GLN A 56 4.19 -8.68 14.32
CA GLN A 56 5.20 -8.73 13.26
C GLN A 56 4.58 -8.58 11.87
N ARG A 57 3.46 -9.27 11.60
CA ARG A 57 2.72 -9.12 10.33
C ARG A 57 2.19 -7.70 10.14
N ALA A 58 1.65 -7.07 11.19
CA ALA A 58 1.20 -5.69 11.14
C ALA A 58 2.35 -4.73 10.82
N LEU A 59 3.50 -4.90 11.47
CA LEU A 59 4.71 -4.10 11.26
C LEU A 59 5.25 -4.23 9.82
N VAL A 60 5.36 -5.47 9.31
CA VAL A 60 5.72 -5.71 7.89
C VAL A 60 4.78 -4.98 6.96
N GLY A 61 3.48 -5.05 7.25
CA GLY A 61 2.49 -4.36 6.45
C GLY A 61 2.60 -2.85 6.46
N GLU A 62 2.94 -2.24 7.59
CA GLU A 62 3.17 -0.80 7.70
C GLU A 62 4.44 -0.38 6.95
N VAL A 63 5.52 -1.15 7.10
CA VAL A 63 6.76 -0.95 6.34
C VAL A 63 6.51 -0.98 4.84
N LEU A 64 5.78 -2.00 4.35
CA LEU A 64 5.45 -2.10 2.93
C LEU A 64 4.56 -0.95 2.46
N ALA A 65 3.56 -0.55 3.24
CA ALA A 65 2.72 0.61 2.93
C ALA A 65 3.54 1.89 2.76
N ARG A 66 4.58 2.05 3.59
CA ARG A 66 5.47 3.21 3.55
C ARG A 66 6.45 3.16 2.38
N LEU A 67 7.04 1.99 2.13
CA LEU A 67 7.99 1.78 1.03
C LEU A 67 7.32 1.88 -0.35
N THR A 68 6.10 1.37 -0.47
CA THR A 68 5.35 1.38 -1.74
C THR A 68 4.61 2.69 -1.99
N GLY A 69 4.50 3.56 -1.00
CA GLY A 69 3.71 4.79 -1.11
C GLY A 69 2.19 4.59 -1.17
N LEU A 70 1.72 3.34 -1.07
CA LEU A 70 0.30 2.98 -1.20
C LEU A 70 -0.59 3.48 -0.06
N GLY A 71 0.01 3.94 1.07
CA GLY A 71 -0.74 4.50 2.19
C GLY A 71 -1.87 3.59 2.67
N GLU A 72 -3.08 4.15 2.75
CA GLU A 72 -4.28 3.43 3.17
C GLU A 72 -4.73 2.31 2.23
N LEU A 73 -4.36 2.34 0.94
CA LEU A 73 -4.66 1.28 -0.01
C LEU A 73 -3.83 0.00 0.24
N ALA A 74 -2.70 0.13 0.93
CA ALA A 74 -1.82 -1.01 1.23
C ALA A 74 -2.52 -2.09 2.06
N ALA A 75 -3.46 -1.72 2.94
CA ALA A 75 -4.23 -2.68 3.73
C ALA A 75 -5.08 -3.60 2.84
N HIS A 76 -5.70 -3.04 1.81
CA HIS A 76 -6.51 -3.80 0.86
C HIS A 76 -5.66 -4.68 -0.05
N LEU A 77 -4.51 -4.18 -0.50
CA LEU A 77 -3.60 -4.92 -1.36
C LEU A 77 -2.86 -6.07 -0.66
N ARG A 78 -2.89 -6.12 0.68
CA ARG A 78 -2.38 -7.26 1.46
C ARG A 78 -3.34 -8.44 1.54
N ASP A 79 -4.64 -8.20 1.33
CA ASP A 79 -5.63 -9.26 1.27
C ASP A 79 -5.37 -10.12 0.02
N PRO A 80 -5.02 -11.43 0.17
CA PRO A 80 -4.73 -12.30 -0.97
C PRO A 80 -5.95 -12.54 -1.88
N ALA A 81 -7.16 -12.25 -1.41
CA ALA A 81 -8.37 -12.35 -2.19
C ALA A 81 -8.61 -11.11 -3.08
N VAL A 82 -7.87 -10.02 -2.87
CA VAL A 82 -7.99 -8.80 -3.69
C VAL A 82 -7.01 -8.88 -4.86
N ASP A 83 -7.53 -8.87 -6.07
CA ASP A 83 -6.74 -8.85 -7.30
C ASP A 83 -6.38 -7.43 -7.71
N GLU A 84 -7.31 -6.47 -7.53
CA GLU A 84 -7.12 -5.09 -7.93
C GLU A 84 -7.84 -4.12 -6.96
N VAL A 85 -7.22 -2.98 -6.73
CA VAL A 85 -7.81 -1.84 -6.03
C VAL A 85 -8.01 -0.71 -7.03
N LEU A 86 -9.24 -0.24 -7.15
CA LEU A 86 -9.63 0.84 -8.03
C LEU A 86 -10.06 2.05 -7.19
N VAL A 87 -9.59 3.23 -7.57
CA VAL A 87 -10.07 4.49 -7.01
C VAL A 87 -10.65 5.32 -8.15
N ASN A 88 -11.95 5.56 -8.08
CA ASN A 88 -12.66 6.34 -9.07
C ASN A 88 -12.70 7.82 -8.68
N ALA A 89 -13.14 8.65 -9.59
CA ALA A 89 -13.44 10.06 -9.35
C ALA A 89 -14.29 10.23 -8.07
N GLY A 90 -13.95 11.26 -7.28
CA GLY A 90 -14.56 11.47 -5.97
C GLY A 90 -14.00 10.57 -4.86
N GLY A 91 -12.92 9.82 -5.11
CA GLY A 91 -12.21 9.05 -4.09
C GLY A 91 -12.84 7.71 -3.72
N ALA A 92 -13.88 7.25 -4.41
CA ALA A 92 -14.51 5.96 -4.12
C ALA A 92 -13.54 4.79 -4.38
N VAL A 93 -13.24 4.01 -3.33
CA VAL A 93 -12.36 2.85 -3.39
C VAL A 93 -13.18 1.58 -3.62
N TRP A 94 -12.80 0.82 -4.63
CA TRP A 94 -13.39 -0.45 -5.00
C TRP A 94 -12.33 -1.55 -5.00
N LEU A 95 -12.71 -2.73 -4.55
CA LEU A 95 -11.87 -3.92 -4.54
C LEU A 95 -12.43 -4.93 -5.52
N ASP A 96 -11.58 -5.41 -6.41
CA ASP A 96 -11.89 -6.57 -7.26
C ASP A 96 -11.40 -7.84 -6.55
N ARG A 97 -12.30 -8.80 -6.40
CA ARG A 97 -12.04 -10.14 -5.88
C ARG A 97 -12.56 -11.17 -6.86
N GLY A 98 -11.69 -11.63 -7.76
CA GLY A 98 -12.07 -12.64 -8.76
C GLY A 98 -13.14 -12.16 -9.75
N GLY A 99 -13.11 -10.90 -10.14
CA GLY A 99 -14.08 -10.27 -11.06
C GLY A 99 -15.31 -9.67 -10.36
N VAL A 100 -15.39 -9.73 -9.03
CA VAL A 100 -16.50 -9.14 -8.26
C VAL A 100 -16.03 -7.84 -7.61
N LEU A 101 -16.63 -6.72 -8.02
CA LEU A 101 -16.33 -5.39 -7.48
C LEU A 101 -17.15 -5.12 -6.21
N GLN A 102 -16.44 -4.72 -5.14
CA GLN A 102 -17.04 -4.33 -3.86
C GLN A 102 -16.51 -2.96 -3.43
N ARG A 103 -17.40 -2.05 -3.04
CA ARG A 103 -17.01 -0.77 -2.47
C ARG A 103 -16.45 -0.96 -1.07
N ALA A 104 -15.25 -0.43 -0.81
CA ALA A 104 -14.55 -0.59 0.46
C ALA A 104 -14.50 0.69 1.29
N ALA A 105 -14.22 1.83 0.64
CA ALA A 105 -13.95 3.09 1.34
C ALA A 105 -14.22 4.30 0.43
N THR A 106 -13.97 5.48 0.95
CA THR A 106 -13.88 6.72 0.18
C THR A 106 -12.68 7.50 0.71
N LEU A 107 -11.81 7.93 -0.19
CA LEU A 107 -10.69 8.82 0.11
C LEU A 107 -11.15 10.26 0.17
N GLU A 108 -10.51 11.04 1.03
CA GLU A 108 -10.73 12.50 1.09
C GLU A 108 -10.27 13.20 -0.20
N PRO A 109 -10.86 14.35 -0.54
CA PRO A 109 -10.45 15.16 -1.70
C PRO A 109 -8.93 15.44 -1.70
N GLY A 110 -8.30 15.33 -2.88
CA GLY A 110 -6.85 15.55 -3.04
C GLY A 110 -5.98 14.38 -2.58
N ARG A 111 -6.58 13.33 -1.98
CA ARG A 111 -5.81 12.18 -1.47
C ARG A 111 -5.24 11.30 -2.58
N VAL A 112 -5.95 11.20 -3.70
CA VAL A 112 -5.50 10.41 -4.86
C VAL A 112 -4.22 10.99 -5.44
N GLU A 113 -4.16 12.31 -5.60
CA GLU A 113 -2.97 13.02 -6.09
C GLU A 113 -1.77 12.81 -5.16
N GLN A 114 -1.98 12.93 -3.85
CA GLN A 114 -0.93 12.67 -2.84
C GLN A 114 -0.42 11.23 -2.88
N LEU A 115 -1.31 10.26 -3.08
CA LEU A 115 -0.92 8.86 -3.25
C LEU A 115 -0.10 8.67 -4.52
N LEU A 116 -0.51 9.28 -5.63
CA LEU A 116 0.21 9.21 -6.90
C LEU A 116 1.61 9.81 -6.80
N GLU A 117 1.77 10.97 -6.17
CA GLU A 117 3.09 11.57 -5.93
C GLU A 117 4.02 10.61 -5.17
N ARG A 118 3.53 10.00 -4.10
CA ARG A 118 4.30 9.04 -3.30
C ARG A 118 4.64 7.75 -4.05
N LEU A 119 3.68 7.23 -4.83
CA LEU A 119 3.86 6.02 -5.62
C LEU A 119 4.88 6.19 -6.75
N LEU A 120 4.87 7.34 -7.40
CA LEU A 120 5.65 7.59 -8.60
C LEU A 120 7.03 8.18 -8.32
N ALA A 121 7.21 8.88 -7.19
CA ALA A 121 8.49 9.49 -6.81
C ALA A 121 9.66 8.49 -6.79
N PRO A 122 9.55 7.29 -6.17
CA PRO A 122 10.63 6.30 -6.17
C PRO A 122 10.96 5.75 -7.57
N LEU A 123 10.01 5.85 -8.51
CA LEU A 123 10.16 5.38 -9.89
C LEU A 123 10.74 6.47 -10.81
N GLY A 124 11.02 7.67 -10.29
CA GLY A 124 11.43 8.82 -11.08
C GLY A 124 10.36 9.27 -12.09
N ARG A 125 9.10 8.90 -11.86
CA ARG A 125 7.97 9.24 -12.74
C ARG A 125 7.12 10.33 -12.13
N ARG A 126 6.45 11.08 -13.01
CA ARG A 126 5.46 12.10 -12.64
C ARG A 126 4.22 11.92 -13.49
N VAL A 127 3.09 12.36 -12.94
CA VAL A 127 1.83 12.52 -13.64
C VAL A 127 1.30 13.91 -13.32
N ASP A 128 0.94 14.68 -14.34
CA ASP A 128 0.44 16.04 -14.21
C ASP A 128 -0.52 16.39 -15.37
N ARG A 129 -1.00 17.62 -15.41
CA ARG A 129 -1.94 18.08 -16.45
C ARG A 129 -1.36 18.03 -17.89
N SER A 130 -0.04 18.10 -18.05
CA SER A 130 0.64 18.03 -19.35
C SER A 130 0.88 16.58 -19.78
N SER A 131 1.02 15.67 -18.80
CA SER A 131 1.17 14.23 -19.00
C SER A 131 0.22 13.50 -18.06
N PRO A 132 -1.09 13.48 -18.36
CA PRO A 132 -2.14 13.10 -17.38
C PRO A 132 -2.34 11.60 -17.23
N ILE A 133 -1.59 10.77 -17.95
CA ILE A 133 -1.68 9.30 -17.91
C ILE A 133 -0.35 8.74 -17.49
N VAL A 134 -0.37 7.81 -16.54
CA VAL A 134 0.81 7.03 -16.14
C VAL A 134 0.46 5.56 -16.02
N ASP A 135 1.34 4.72 -16.54
CA ASP A 135 1.38 3.27 -16.33
C ASP A 135 2.77 2.93 -15.79
N ALA A 136 2.84 2.31 -14.62
CA ALA A 136 4.08 2.00 -13.94
C ALA A 136 4.01 0.64 -13.23
N ARG A 137 5.19 0.06 -12.97
CA ARG A 137 5.33 -1.15 -12.17
C ARG A 137 6.05 -0.82 -10.88
N LEU A 138 5.46 -1.20 -9.77
CA LEU A 138 6.03 -1.01 -8.43
C LEU A 138 7.13 -2.06 -8.15
N ALA A 139 7.93 -1.80 -7.12
CA ALA A 139 9.02 -2.68 -6.71
C ALA A 139 8.56 -4.10 -6.29
N ASP A 140 7.33 -4.23 -5.79
CA ASP A 140 6.70 -5.51 -5.44
C ASP A 140 6.08 -6.23 -6.65
N GLY A 141 6.20 -5.64 -7.86
CA GLY A 141 5.65 -6.17 -9.10
C GLY A 141 4.23 -5.74 -9.42
N ALA A 142 3.53 -5.06 -8.51
CA ALA A 142 2.20 -4.54 -8.77
C ALA A 142 2.22 -3.50 -9.91
N ARG A 143 1.14 -3.46 -10.69
CA ARG A 143 0.97 -2.52 -11.78
C ARG A 143 0.05 -1.38 -11.37
N VAL A 144 0.50 -0.17 -11.60
CA VAL A 144 -0.25 1.06 -11.30
C VAL A 144 -0.59 1.75 -12.61
N CYS A 145 -1.86 2.05 -12.79
CA CYS A 145 -2.34 2.91 -13.86
C CYS A 145 -3.12 4.07 -13.23
N ALA A 146 -2.82 5.29 -13.64
CA ALA A 146 -3.57 6.46 -13.18
C ALA A 146 -3.83 7.43 -14.32
N VAL A 147 -4.98 8.11 -14.20
CA VAL A 147 -5.41 9.14 -15.15
C VAL A 147 -5.87 10.37 -14.38
N LEU A 148 -5.33 11.53 -14.74
CA LEU A 148 -5.68 12.82 -14.15
C LEU A 148 -6.55 13.67 -15.12
N PRO A 149 -7.20 14.70 -14.61
CA PRO A 149 -7.76 15.76 -15.44
C PRO A 149 -6.68 16.40 -16.34
N PRO A 150 -6.99 16.77 -17.59
CA PRO A 150 -8.32 16.85 -18.20
C PRO A 150 -8.85 15.55 -18.83
N VAL A 151 -8.06 14.48 -18.89
CA VAL A 151 -8.48 13.22 -19.51
C VAL A 151 -9.52 12.50 -18.64
N ALA A 152 -9.28 12.41 -17.33
CA ALA A 152 -10.26 11.96 -16.36
C ALA A 152 -11.18 13.15 -15.97
N VAL A 153 -12.28 13.31 -16.69
CA VAL A 153 -13.17 14.51 -16.61
C VAL A 153 -13.75 14.70 -15.21
N ASP A 154 -14.13 13.60 -14.56
CA ASP A 154 -14.79 13.61 -13.24
C ASP A 154 -13.81 13.65 -12.05
N GLY A 155 -12.51 13.70 -12.32
CA GLY A 155 -11.45 13.71 -11.31
C GLY A 155 -10.44 12.58 -11.48
N PRO A 156 -9.38 12.57 -10.67
CA PRO A 156 -8.32 11.58 -10.78
C PRO A 156 -8.83 10.16 -10.54
N THR A 157 -8.30 9.21 -11.30
CA THR A 157 -8.55 7.79 -11.14
C THR A 157 -7.25 7.04 -10.95
N LEU A 158 -7.28 5.95 -10.20
CA LEU A 158 -6.12 5.12 -9.89
C LEU A 158 -6.55 3.64 -9.90
N SER A 159 -5.78 2.80 -10.57
CA SER A 159 -5.86 1.34 -10.48
C SER A 159 -4.53 0.79 -10.00
N VAL A 160 -4.58 -0.10 -9.02
CA VAL A 160 -3.41 -0.86 -8.54
C VAL A 160 -3.74 -2.34 -8.61
N ARG A 161 -3.16 -3.00 -9.60
CA ARG A 161 -3.34 -4.44 -9.81
C ARG A 161 -2.17 -5.20 -9.23
N ARG A 162 -2.47 -6.18 -8.38
CA ARG A 162 -1.45 -7.04 -7.79
C ARG A 162 -0.79 -7.92 -8.84
N PHE A 163 0.49 -8.19 -8.63
CA PHE A 163 1.13 -9.30 -9.31
C PHE A 163 0.59 -10.59 -8.70
N ALA A 164 -0.21 -11.34 -9.46
CA ALA A 164 -0.73 -12.62 -9.00
C ALA A 164 0.40 -13.65 -9.04
N GLU A 165 0.87 -14.09 -7.87
CA GLU A 165 1.75 -15.28 -7.75
C GLU A 165 1.01 -16.59 -8.05
N ARG A 166 -0.30 -16.52 -8.37
CA ARG A 166 -1.09 -17.69 -8.75
C ARG A 166 -0.72 -18.11 -10.16
N ILE A 167 0.16 -19.08 -10.26
CA ILE A 167 0.31 -19.87 -11.49
C ILE A 167 -1.00 -20.67 -11.64
N ARG A 168 -1.91 -20.17 -12.49
CA ARG A 168 -3.07 -20.95 -12.90
C ARG A 168 -2.59 -21.98 -13.91
N PRO A 169 -2.85 -23.27 -13.71
CA PRO A 169 -2.54 -24.27 -14.71
C PRO A 169 -3.35 -24.03 -16.00
N LEU A 170 -2.80 -24.41 -17.13
CA LEU A 170 -3.39 -24.10 -18.46
C LEU A 170 -4.83 -24.62 -18.61
N HIS A 171 -5.17 -25.70 -17.93
CA HIS A 171 -6.54 -26.28 -17.99
C HIS A 171 -7.61 -25.37 -17.39
N ASP A 172 -7.26 -24.42 -16.48
CA ASP A 172 -8.22 -23.45 -15.95
C ASP A 172 -8.68 -22.42 -17.01
N PHE A 173 -8.06 -22.39 -18.19
CA PHE A 173 -8.38 -21.49 -19.29
C PHE A 173 -9.12 -22.19 -20.44
N THR A 174 -9.36 -23.51 -20.36
CA THR A 174 -9.97 -24.30 -21.44
C THR A 174 -11.45 -24.58 -21.24
N ASP A 175 -12.00 -24.27 -20.07
CA ASP A 175 -13.43 -24.48 -19.74
C ASP A 175 -14.18 -23.12 -19.81
N GLY A 176 -14.36 -22.60 -21.03
CA GLY A 176 -15.13 -21.39 -21.33
C GLY A 176 -15.89 -21.54 -22.65
#